data_ddea462eccc799ff0fd85396487134cf
#
_entry.id   ddea462eccc799ff0fd85396487134cf
#
_cell.length_a   1.000
_cell.length_b   1.000
_cell.length_c   1.000
_cell.angle_alpha   90.00
_cell.angle_beta   90.00
_cell.angle_gamma   90.00
#
_symmetry.space_group_name_H-M   'P 1'
#
loop_
_entity.id
_entity.type
_entity.pdbx_description
1 polymer ?
#
loop_
_entity_poly.entity_id
_entity_poly.type
_entity_poly.pdbx_seq_one_letter_code
_entity_poly.pdbx_strand_id
1 'polypeptide(L)'
;MTRNVRRGGKIWVRIFPDKPVTVRPTETRMDSKKAMIQSQTHLSVADNSGARELMCIRIIGTNNRRYARIGDVIVAVIKEAVPNSPLEKSEVIRAVIVRTCKELKRDNGMIIRYDDNAAVVIDQDGNPKGTRIFGAITRELRQLNFTKIVSLAPEVL
;
A
#
# COMPACT_ATOMS: atom_id res chain seq x y z
N MET A 1 -40.50 17.91 17.79
CA MET A 1 -41.44 16.96 17.15
C MET A 1 -42.77 16.83 17.91
N THR A 2 -42.83 16.90 19.22
CA THR A 2 -44.06 16.77 20.01
C THR A 2 -45.06 17.91 19.87
N ARG A 3 -44.64 19.11 19.41
CA ARG A 3 -45.51 20.29 19.22
C ARG A 3 -46.51 20.15 18.08
N ASN A 4 -46.26 19.32 17.08
CA ASN A 4 -47.15 19.18 15.92
C ASN A 4 -48.29 18.16 16.12
N VAL A 5 -48.26 17.34 17.18
CA VAL A 5 -49.25 16.26 17.39
C VAL A 5 -50.31 16.61 18.42
N ARG A 6 -50.48 17.90 18.77
CA ARG A 6 -51.56 18.44 19.63
C ARG A 6 -52.12 17.44 20.68
N ARG A 7 -51.22 16.75 21.43
CA ARG A 7 -51.56 15.82 22.51
C ARG A 7 -52.46 14.61 22.15
N GLY A 8 -52.76 14.36 20.87
CA GLY A 8 -53.64 13.30 20.44
C GLY A 8 -52.96 12.03 19.86
N GLY A 9 -51.68 11.94 19.95
CA GLY A 9 -50.95 10.81 19.36
C GLY A 9 -49.75 10.36 20.18
N LYS A 10 -49.43 9.09 20.10
CA LYS A 10 -48.23 8.51 20.71
C LYS A 10 -47.11 8.48 19.66
N ILE A 11 -46.05 9.25 19.88
CA ILE A 11 -44.92 9.28 18.99
C ILE A 11 -43.89 8.23 19.43
N TRP A 12 -43.66 7.27 18.56
CA TRP A 12 -42.59 6.30 18.70
C TRP A 12 -41.36 6.80 17.94
N VAL A 13 -40.36 7.28 18.65
CA VAL A 13 -39.08 7.62 18.05
C VAL A 13 -38.28 6.31 17.90
N ARG A 14 -38.27 5.73 16.70
CA ARG A 14 -37.31 4.70 16.36
C ARG A 14 -36.08 5.40 15.86
N ILE A 15 -35.00 5.35 16.62
CA ILE A 15 -33.70 5.75 16.16
C ILE A 15 -33.24 4.68 15.16
N PHE A 16 -33.35 4.99 13.88
CA PHE A 16 -32.64 4.24 12.85
C PHE A 16 -31.24 4.81 12.81
N PRO A 17 -30.21 4.05 13.17
CA PRO A 17 -28.85 4.46 12.91
C PRO A 17 -28.60 4.36 11.40
N ASP A 18 -28.75 5.46 10.68
CA ASP A 18 -28.37 5.57 9.27
C ASP A 18 -26.85 5.35 9.06
N LYS A 19 -26.12 5.37 10.13
CA LYS A 19 -24.68 5.15 10.15
C LYS A 19 -24.38 4.04 11.16
N PRO A 20 -23.96 2.86 10.71
CA PRO A 20 -23.53 1.83 11.63
C PRO A 20 -22.30 2.34 12.39
N VAL A 21 -22.47 2.70 13.65
CA VAL A 21 -21.36 2.98 14.56
C VAL A 21 -20.84 1.63 15.04
N THR A 22 -20.16 0.92 14.15
CA THR A 22 -19.37 -0.23 14.54
C THR A 22 -18.06 0.31 15.11
N VAL A 23 -17.88 0.17 16.41
CA VAL A 23 -16.57 0.28 17.01
C VAL A 23 -15.78 -0.94 16.54
N ARG A 24 -15.10 -0.80 15.40
CA ARG A 24 -14.16 -1.84 14.97
C ARG A 24 -13.05 -1.93 16.01
N PRO A 25 -12.66 -3.13 16.44
CA PRO A 25 -11.48 -3.32 17.28
C PRO A 25 -10.28 -2.57 16.69
N THR A 26 -9.39 -2.09 17.54
CA THR A 26 -8.20 -1.31 17.14
C THR A 26 -7.37 -2.06 16.09
N GLU A 27 -7.29 -3.37 16.19
CA GLU A 27 -6.65 -4.27 15.22
C GLU A 27 -7.28 -4.23 13.83
N THR A 28 -8.59 -4.22 13.73
CA THR A 28 -9.30 -4.14 12.44
C THR A 28 -9.17 -2.75 11.81
N ARG A 29 -8.96 -1.70 12.61
CA ARG A 29 -8.63 -0.37 12.09
C ARG A 29 -7.23 -0.30 11.49
N MET A 30 -6.28 -1.05 12.03
CA MET A 30 -4.93 -1.15 11.49
C MET A 30 -4.93 -1.88 10.14
N ASP A 31 -5.69 -2.95 10.00
CA ASP A 31 -5.78 -3.71 8.75
C ASP A 31 -6.44 -2.91 7.62
N SER A 32 -7.44 -2.08 7.91
CA SER A 32 -8.02 -1.19 6.91
C SER A 32 -7.07 -0.07 6.46
N LYS A 33 -6.10 0.33 7.30
CA LYS A 33 -5.04 1.29 6.94
C LYS A 33 -3.94 0.66 6.09
N LYS A 34 -3.73 -0.66 6.17
CA LYS A 34 -2.76 -1.39 5.33
C LYS A 34 -3.16 -1.42 3.86
N ALA A 35 -4.43 -1.24 3.52
CA ALA A 35 -4.90 -1.31 2.14
C ALA A 35 -4.36 -0.19 1.22
N MET A 36 -4.01 0.97 1.77
CA MET A 36 -3.47 2.09 0.99
C MET A 36 -2.12 2.55 1.56
N ILE A 37 -1.13 2.67 0.68
CA ILE A 37 0.22 3.09 1.06
C ILE A 37 0.27 4.60 1.21
N GLN A 38 0.64 5.06 2.38
CA GLN A 38 0.82 6.46 2.76
C GLN A 38 2.20 6.67 3.37
N SER A 39 2.50 7.91 3.71
CA SER A 39 3.59 8.22 4.62
C SER A 39 3.46 7.43 5.92
N GLN A 40 4.55 6.92 6.46
CA GLN A 40 4.64 6.06 7.65
C GLN A 40 4.04 4.63 7.49
N THR A 41 3.62 4.22 6.29
CA THR A 41 3.20 2.84 6.06
C THR A 41 4.42 1.94 5.97
N HIS A 42 4.36 0.81 6.65
CA HIS A 42 5.35 -0.25 6.59
C HIS A 42 5.10 -1.16 5.39
N LEU A 43 6.16 -1.52 4.70
CA LEU A 43 6.15 -2.29 3.46
C LEU A 43 7.15 -3.43 3.57
N SER A 44 6.76 -4.60 3.10
CA SER A 44 7.69 -5.72 2.93
C SER A 44 8.62 -5.47 1.74
N VAL A 45 9.83 -5.96 1.81
CA VAL A 45 10.78 -5.91 0.68
C VAL A 45 10.65 -7.19 -0.14
N ALA A 46 10.42 -7.03 -1.44
CA ALA A 46 10.23 -8.14 -2.37
C ALA A 46 11.51 -8.55 -3.10
N ASP A 47 12.65 -8.05 -2.70
CA ASP A 47 13.94 -8.34 -3.35
C ASP A 47 14.97 -8.97 -2.39
N ASN A 48 16.11 -9.37 -2.95
CA ASN A 48 17.24 -9.90 -2.20
C ASN A 48 18.31 -8.84 -1.88
N SER A 49 17.95 -7.56 -1.82
CA SER A 49 18.90 -6.46 -1.52
C SER A 49 19.41 -6.47 -0.08
N GLY A 50 18.74 -7.20 0.81
CA GLY A 50 19.10 -7.33 2.23
C GLY A 50 18.19 -6.54 3.16
N ALA A 51 17.39 -5.62 2.68
CA ALA A 51 16.33 -5.02 3.47
C ALA A 51 15.17 -6.00 3.64
N ARG A 52 14.51 -6.00 4.80
CA ARG A 52 13.30 -6.79 5.08
C ARG A 52 12.06 -5.95 5.18
N GLU A 53 12.14 -4.84 5.89
CA GLU A 53 11.03 -3.93 6.11
C GLU A 53 11.43 -2.49 5.80
N LEU A 54 10.57 -1.79 5.06
CA LEU A 54 10.69 -0.38 4.74
C LEU A 54 9.55 0.41 5.36
N MET A 55 9.82 1.63 5.77
CA MET A 55 8.78 2.60 6.13
C MET A 55 8.77 3.72 5.10
N CYS A 56 7.63 3.94 4.46
CA CYS A 56 7.45 5.03 3.50
C CYS A 56 7.57 6.39 4.22
N ILE A 57 8.43 7.25 3.73
CA ILE A 57 8.55 8.66 4.20
C ILE A 57 7.73 9.56 3.28
N ARG A 58 7.99 9.47 1.98
CA ARG A 58 7.40 10.36 0.97
C ARG A 58 7.17 9.62 -0.34
N ILE A 59 6.09 9.99 -1.02
CA ILE A 59 5.79 9.52 -2.37
C ILE A 59 6.36 10.52 -3.36
N ILE A 60 7.16 10.07 -4.31
CA ILE A 60 7.72 10.90 -5.38
C ILE A 60 6.66 11.09 -6.47
N GLY A 61 6.51 12.30 -6.95
CA GLY A 61 5.54 12.65 -7.98
C GLY A 61 4.91 14.02 -7.72
N THR A 62 3.64 14.16 -8.00
CA THR A 62 2.91 15.43 -7.85
C THR A 62 2.80 15.85 -6.37
N ASN A 63 2.92 17.13 -6.09
CA ASN A 63 3.02 17.73 -4.74
C ASN A 63 1.90 17.33 -3.74
N ASN A 64 0.77 16.79 -4.18
CA ASN A 64 -0.38 16.47 -3.32
C ASN A 64 -0.76 14.99 -3.27
N ARG A 65 0.12 14.08 -3.69
CA ARG A 65 -0.18 12.64 -3.58
C ARG A 65 -0.11 12.16 -2.14
N ARG A 66 -1.28 11.81 -1.59
CA ARG A 66 -1.39 11.20 -0.25
C ARG A 66 -1.20 9.69 -0.27
N TYR A 67 -1.52 9.05 -1.39
CA TYR A 67 -1.55 7.58 -1.53
C TYR A 67 -0.69 7.16 -2.69
N ALA A 68 0.12 6.14 -2.44
CA ALA A 68 0.92 5.50 -3.48
C ALA A 68 0.22 4.26 -4.03
N ARG A 69 0.42 4.01 -5.32
CA ARG A 69 -0.10 2.88 -6.08
C ARG A 69 1.05 2.01 -6.60
N ILE A 70 0.71 0.88 -7.18
CA ILE A 70 1.68 0.03 -7.88
C ILE A 70 2.40 0.86 -8.96
N GLY A 71 3.73 0.74 -8.99
CA GLY A 71 4.60 1.48 -9.90
C GLY A 71 4.98 2.89 -9.45
N ASP A 72 4.42 3.40 -8.35
CA ASP A 72 4.89 4.67 -7.79
C ASP A 72 6.24 4.50 -7.10
N VAL A 73 7.11 5.49 -7.28
CA VAL A 73 8.39 5.59 -6.60
C VAL A 73 8.20 6.30 -5.27
N ILE A 74 8.74 5.71 -4.22
CA ILE A 74 8.71 6.27 -2.87
C ILE A 74 10.12 6.49 -2.33
N VAL A 75 10.26 7.43 -1.42
CA VAL A 75 11.38 7.53 -0.50
C VAL A 75 11.01 6.79 0.77
N ALA A 76 11.83 5.85 1.18
CA ALA A 76 11.59 5.03 2.34
C ALA A 76 12.84 4.92 3.22
N VAL A 77 12.64 4.60 4.49
CA VAL A 77 13.72 4.28 5.43
C VAL A 77 13.67 2.79 5.74
N ILE A 78 14.83 2.16 5.83
CA ILE A 78 14.97 0.76 6.20
C ILE A 78 14.75 0.61 7.70
N LYS A 79 13.75 -0.17 8.09
CA LYS A 79 13.44 -0.50 9.50
C LYS A 79 14.12 -1.78 9.95
N GLU A 80 14.14 -2.77 9.07
CA GLU A 80 14.81 -4.03 9.31
C GLU A 80 15.68 -4.41 8.12
N ALA A 81 16.91 -4.83 8.39
CA ALA A 81 17.85 -5.32 7.40
C ALA A 81 18.49 -6.63 7.89
N VAL A 82 18.90 -7.47 6.96
CA VAL A 82 19.67 -8.69 7.27
C VAL A 82 21.08 -8.26 7.71
N PRO A 83 21.63 -8.84 8.78
CA PRO A 83 23.03 -8.62 9.15
C PRO A 83 23.97 -8.93 7.98
N ASN A 84 25.04 -8.16 7.84
CA ASN A 84 26.03 -8.28 6.74
C ASN A 84 25.47 -8.02 5.32
N SER A 85 24.36 -7.31 5.21
CA SER A 85 23.85 -6.84 3.92
C SER A 85 24.48 -5.50 3.52
N PRO A 86 24.50 -5.16 2.21
CA PRO A 86 24.98 -3.86 1.75
C PRO A 86 24.12 -2.67 2.17
N LEU A 87 22.92 -2.95 2.69
CA LEU A 87 21.96 -1.95 3.14
C LEU A 87 21.87 -1.97 4.67
N GLU A 88 22.00 -0.79 5.27
CA GLU A 88 21.97 -0.65 6.73
C GLU A 88 20.59 -0.19 7.24
N LYS A 89 20.32 -0.53 8.49
CA LYS A 89 19.14 -0.01 9.19
C LYS A 89 19.21 1.50 9.29
N SER A 90 18.08 2.18 9.13
CA SER A 90 17.91 3.64 9.14
C SER A 90 18.44 4.35 7.89
N GLU A 91 18.96 3.65 6.90
CA GLU A 91 19.32 4.22 5.61
C GLU A 91 18.06 4.68 4.86
N VAL A 92 18.17 5.84 4.19
CA VAL A 92 17.11 6.41 3.35
C VAL A 92 17.37 6.01 1.90
N ILE A 93 16.40 5.31 1.32
CA ILE A 93 16.50 4.74 -0.02
C ILE A 93 15.28 5.08 -0.88
N ARG A 94 15.42 4.84 -2.18
CA ARG A 94 14.28 4.85 -3.11
C ARG A 94 13.78 3.43 -3.33
N ALA A 95 12.46 3.29 -3.45
CA ALA A 95 11.83 2.01 -3.74
C ALA A 95 10.63 2.19 -4.66
N VAL A 96 10.32 1.16 -5.45
CA VAL A 96 9.13 1.07 -6.31
C VAL A 96 8.13 0.11 -5.68
N ILE A 97 6.88 0.50 -5.63
CA ILE A 97 5.79 -0.36 -5.12
C ILE A 97 5.44 -1.39 -6.19
N VAL A 98 5.53 -2.66 -5.84
CA VAL A 98 5.24 -3.79 -6.75
C VAL A 98 3.96 -4.52 -6.40
N ARG A 99 3.56 -4.52 -5.11
CA ARG A 99 2.33 -5.14 -4.62
C ARG A 99 1.59 -4.22 -3.68
N THR A 100 0.27 -4.26 -3.72
CA THR A 100 -0.59 -3.51 -2.77
C THR A 100 -1.77 -4.37 -2.33
N CYS A 101 -2.17 -4.22 -1.07
CA CYS A 101 -3.42 -4.78 -0.57
C CYS A 101 -4.66 -4.04 -1.13
N LYS A 102 -4.46 -2.90 -1.78
CA LYS A 102 -5.53 -2.18 -2.48
C LYS A 102 -5.80 -2.84 -3.83
N GLU A 103 -7.06 -3.00 -4.16
CA GLU A 103 -7.51 -3.52 -5.43
C GLU A 103 -7.01 -2.69 -6.61
N LEU A 104 -6.43 -3.35 -7.60
CA LEU A 104 -6.14 -2.81 -8.92
C LEU A 104 -7.20 -3.30 -9.89
N LYS A 105 -7.99 -2.38 -10.41
CA LYS A 105 -9.00 -2.67 -11.43
C LYS A 105 -8.40 -2.42 -12.81
N ARG A 106 -8.54 -3.40 -13.69
CA ARG A 106 -8.13 -3.31 -15.11
C ARG A 106 -9.33 -3.04 -16.01
N ASP A 107 -9.08 -2.50 -17.18
CA ASP A 107 -10.11 -2.16 -18.17
C ASP A 107 -10.88 -3.40 -18.66
N ASN A 108 -10.25 -4.57 -18.64
CA ASN A 108 -10.90 -5.85 -18.97
C ASN A 108 -11.82 -6.40 -17.87
N GLY A 109 -12.07 -5.65 -16.81
CA GLY A 109 -12.92 -6.04 -15.69
C GLY A 109 -12.24 -6.92 -14.63
N MET A 110 -11.00 -7.37 -14.85
CA MET A 110 -10.25 -8.11 -13.83
C MET A 110 -9.84 -7.22 -12.67
N ILE A 111 -9.88 -7.79 -11.47
CA ILE A 111 -9.46 -7.13 -10.24
C ILE A 111 -8.31 -7.95 -9.65
N ILE A 112 -7.18 -7.31 -9.41
CA ILE A 112 -6.01 -7.90 -8.75
C ILE A 112 -5.88 -7.28 -7.37
N ARG A 113 -5.64 -8.12 -6.38
CA ARG A 113 -5.36 -7.72 -5.01
C ARG A 113 -4.30 -8.65 -4.44
N TYR A 114 -3.33 -8.06 -3.75
CA TYR A 114 -2.31 -8.82 -3.01
C TYR A 114 -2.61 -8.82 -1.51
N ASP A 115 -2.07 -9.79 -0.81
CA ASP A 115 -2.23 -9.91 0.64
C ASP A 115 -1.26 -8.99 1.41
N ASP A 116 -0.17 -8.57 0.74
CA ASP A 116 0.85 -7.72 1.30
C ASP A 116 1.07 -6.42 0.48
N ASN A 117 1.63 -5.43 1.15
CA ASN A 117 2.21 -4.26 0.51
C ASN A 117 3.71 -4.49 0.38
N ALA A 118 4.23 -4.55 -0.83
CA ALA A 118 5.64 -4.81 -1.07
C ALA A 118 6.26 -3.82 -2.04
N ALA A 119 7.54 -3.55 -1.81
CA ALA A 119 8.34 -2.66 -2.63
C ALA A 119 9.68 -3.32 -3.00
N VAL A 120 10.29 -2.85 -4.08
CA VAL A 120 11.61 -3.23 -4.56
C VAL A 120 12.53 -2.03 -4.43
N VAL A 121 13.73 -2.25 -3.87
CA VAL A 121 14.74 -1.19 -3.71
C VAL A 121 15.35 -0.84 -5.05
N ILE A 122 15.40 0.44 -5.37
CA ILE A 122 15.98 0.96 -6.63
C ILE A 122 17.06 1.98 -6.38
N ASP A 123 17.93 2.14 -7.38
CA ASP A 123 18.91 3.21 -7.45
C ASP A 123 18.28 4.53 -7.95
N GLN A 124 19.12 5.56 -8.07
CA GLN A 124 18.70 6.86 -8.59
C GLN A 124 18.21 6.78 -10.03
N ASP A 125 18.77 5.87 -10.82
CA ASP A 125 18.43 5.62 -12.22
C ASP A 125 17.19 4.73 -12.42
N GLY A 126 16.55 4.28 -11.32
CA GLY A 126 15.37 3.40 -11.38
C GLY A 126 15.70 1.92 -11.59
N ASN A 127 16.97 1.51 -11.50
CA ASN A 127 17.36 0.11 -11.59
C ASN A 127 17.21 -0.59 -10.24
N PRO A 128 16.76 -1.86 -10.21
CA PRO A 128 16.70 -2.63 -8.97
C PRO A 128 18.12 -2.89 -8.43
N LYS A 129 18.30 -2.71 -7.12
CA LYS A 129 19.54 -3.08 -6.42
C LYS A 129 19.65 -4.59 -6.24
N GLY A 130 18.55 -5.27 -6.07
CA GLY A 130 18.48 -6.72 -5.96
C GLY A 130 18.61 -7.40 -7.32
N THR A 131 19.09 -8.63 -7.32
CA THR A 131 19.23 -9.49 -8.51
C THR A 131 18.05 -10.44 -8.70
N ARG A 132 17.17 -10.56 -7.71
CA ARG A 132 16.00 -11.46 -7.71
C ARG A 132 14.83 -10.81 -6.99
N ILE A 133 13.63 -11.01 -7.50
CA ILE A 133 12.38 -10.56 -6.90
C ILE A 133 11.60 -11.78 -6.43
N PHE A 134 10.96 -11.68 -5.27
CA PHE A 134 10.18 -12.73 -4.67
C PHE A 134 8.68 -12.51 -4.88
N GLY A 135 8.00 -13.56 -5.31
CA GLY A 135 6.56 -13.56 -5.52
C GLY A 135 6.12 -12.88 -6.83
N ALA A 136 4.82 -12.88 -7.05
CA ALA A 136 4.20 -12.31 -8.24
C ALA A 136 4.22 -10.78 -8.22
N ILE A 137 4.34 -10.18 -9.39
CA ILE A 137 4.24 -8.74 -9.61
C ILE A 137 3.20 -8.44 -10.71
N THR A 138 2.82 -7.19 -10.85
CA THR A 138 1.86 -6.77 -11.88
C THR A 138 2.57 -6.39 -13.17
N ARG A 139 1.93 -6.67 -14.31
CA ARG A 139 2.43 -6.29 -15.65
C ARG A 139 2.43 -4.78 -15.89
N GLU A 140 1.66 -4.02 -15.12
CA GLU A 140 1.60 -2.57 -15.21
C GLU A 140 2.96 -1.90 -14.98
N LEU A 141 3.85 -2.54 -14.23
CA LEU A 141 5.24 -2.09 -14.04
C LEU A 141 6.01 -2.00 -15.37
N ARG A 142 5.68 -2.83 -16.37
CA ARG A 142 6.27 -2.77 -17.70
C ARG A 142 5.89 -1.49 -18.44
N GLN A 143 4.65 -1.06 -18.29
CA GLN A 143 4.15 0.18 -18.91
C GLN A 143 4.76 1.43 -18.28
N LEU A 144 5.18 1.32 -17.02
CA LEU A 144 5.84 2.38 -16.25
C LEU A 144 7.38 2.37 -16.38
N ASN A 145 7.92 1.67 -17.41
CA ASN A 145 9.35 1.57 -17.72
C ASN A 145 10.21 0.80 -16.71
N PHE A 146 9.61 0.04 -15.78
CA PHE A 146 10.36 -0.84 -14.87
C PHE A 146 10.59 -2.23 -15.45
N THR A 147 11.07 -2.30 -16.70
CA THR A 147 11.27 -3.56 -17.44
C THR A 147 12.28 -4.50 -16.76
N LYS A 148 13.33 -3.96 -16.13
CA LYS A 148 14.31 -4.75 -15.39
C LYS A 148 13.70 -5.44 -14.17
N ILE A 149 12.81 -4.75 -13.45
CA ILE A 149 12.07 -5.34 -12.32
C ILE A 149 11.20 -6.50 -12.81
N VAL A 150 10.52 -6.30 -13.95
CA VAL A 150 9.66 -7.34 -14.54
C VAL A 150 10.46 -8.56 -14.97
N SER A 151 11.68 -8.38 -15.51
CA SER A 151 12.53 -9.51 -15.94
C SER A 151 13.11 -10.33 -14.78
N LEU A 152 13.23 -9.75 -13.58
CA LEU A 152 13.75 -10.43 -12.40
C LEU A 152 12.68 -11.16 -11.58
N ALA A 153 11.41 -10.96 -11.91
CA ALA A 153 10.30 -11.58 -11.21
C ALA A 153 10.01 -12.99 -11.75
N PRO A 154 9.68 -13.95 -10.86
CA PRO A 154 9.34 -15.30 -11.27
C PRO A 154 7.98 -15.39 -11.97
N GLU A 155 7.05 -14.49 -11.64
CA GLU A 155 5.68 -14.47 -12.15
C GLU A 155 5.19 -13.03 -12.35
N VAL A 156 4.51 -12.82 -13.48
CA VAL A 156 3.94 -11.50 -13.85
C VAL A 156 2.46 -11.68 -14.16
N LEU A 157 1.61 -11.06 -13.35
CA LEU A 157 0.15 -11.13 -13.43
C LEU A 157 -0.44 -10.02 -14.32
#